data_9ef40a5b086ee79104d6822f2de907e2
#
_entry.id   9ef40a5b086ee79104d6822f2de907e2
#
_cell.length_a   1.000
_cell.length_b   1.000
_cell.length_c   1.000
_cell.angle_alpha   90.00
_cell.angle_beta   90.00
_cell.angle_gamma   90.00
#
_symmetry.space_group_name_H-M   'P 1'
#
loop_
_entity.id
_entity.type
_entity.pdbx_description
1 polymer ?
#
loop_
_entity_poly.entity_id
_entity_poly.type
_entity_poly.pdbx_seq_one_letter_code
_entity_poly.pdbx_strand_id
1 'polypeptide(L)'
;MSQTAPIIPIRDEPLPLAEESTAALMRQLLVLAMPVFAEHALHILVGWNDTYLANHIHRYQIASDWARGDETAAGAAVGTMAYILWFIGLMVSAVGTGSTAIIARAVGAKHRRLANSICGQSISLAMIVGVVVGIVMYIFAGPIADSTGLAPQAHDYARSYLRILAIALPFSTVMFVANSCLRGAGDTLTPAITMIVVDIINMAFSFALTYGWFYLPKLGFNGIAWGTSIAYVAGGVIQFIVLIVGRGGIRLFLHRMQPHWHNLKRLLKIGLPGGAADLLHWTA
;
A
#
# COMPACT_ATOMS: atom_id res chain seq x y z
N MET A 1 24.76 15.51 30.73
CA MET A 1 25.84 15.69 29.74
C MET A 1 25.32 15.25 28.40
N SER A 2 24.91 16.22 27.59
CA SER A 2 24.35 16.00 26.25
C SER A 2 25.53 15.89 25.27
N GLN A 3 25.82 14.69 24.79
CA GLN A 3 26.75 14.51 23.67
C GLN A 3 26.01 14.81 22.37
N THR A 4 26.19 16.01 21.84
CA THR A 4 25.88 16.36 20.47
C THR A 4 26.76 15.54 19.55
N ALA A 5 26.19 14.65 18.77
CA ALA A 5 26.92 13.89 17.75
C ALA A 5 27.56 14.86 16.75
N PRO A 6 28.85 14.67 16.36
CA PRO A 6 29.52 15.55 15.44
C PRO A 6 28.85 15.59 14.10
N ILE A 7 28.61 16.79 13.57
CA ILE A 7 28.18 17.06 12.22
C ILE A 7 29.36 16.70 11.31
N ILE A 8 29.29 15.54 10.64
CA ILE A 8 30.28 15.16 9.63
C ILE A 8 30.04 16.06 8.41
N PRO A 9 31.07 16.86 7.97
CA PRO A 9 30.93 17.67 6.78
C PRO A 9 30.68 16.76 5.57
N ILE A 10 29.70 17.11 4.77
CA ILE A 10 29.44 16.48 3.47
C ILE A 10 30.64 16.86 2.60
N ARG A 11 31.50 15.91 2.27
CA ARG A 11 32.52 16.10 1.25
C ARG A 11 31.86 16.26 -0.08
N ASP A 12 31.94 17.44 -0.68
CA ASP A 12 31.45 17.75 -2.02
C ASP A 12 32.39 17.23 -3.14
N GLU A 13 33.21 16.24 -2.87
CA GLU A 13 33.97 15.58 -3.93
C GLU A 13 32.98 14.71 -4.75
N PRO A 14 32.82 14.97 -6.05
CA PRO A 14 32.09 14.07 -6.90
C PRO A 14 32.74 12.71 -6.86
N LEU A 15 31.96 11.68 -6.45
CA LEU A 15 32.40 10.29 -6.60
C LEU A 15 32.87 10.10 -8.04
N PRO A 16 34.07 9.50 -8.29
CA PRO A 16 34.47 9.15 -9.63
C PRO A 16 33.40 8.20 -10.16
N LEU A 17 32.55 8.73 -11.06
CA LEU A 17 31.65 7.92 -11.85
C LEU A 17 32.57 7.03 -12.68
N ALA A 18 32.68 5.75 -12.31
CA ALA A 18 33.24 4.77 -13.23
C ALA A 18 32.49 4.98 -14.53
N GLU A 19 33.21 5.08 -15.66
CA GLU A 19 32.64 5.18 -17.02
C GLU A 19 31.88 3.88 -17.35
N GLU A 20 30.77 3.64 -16.64
CA GLU A 20 29.87 2.57 -17.03
C GLU A 20 29.22 3.00 -18.35
N SER A 21 29.27 2.11 -19.33
CA SER A 21 28.65 2.39 -20.61
C SER A 21 27.17 2.67 -20.41
N THR A 22 26.60 3.60 -21.17
CA THR A 22 25.16 3.94 -21.14
C THR A 22 24.28 2.68 -21.20
N ALA A 23 24.72 1.66 -21.94
CA ALA A 23 24.02 0.38 -22.04
C ALA A 23 24.03 -0.42 -20.73
N ALA A 24 25.12 -0.37 -19.94
CA ALA A 24 25.21 -1.04 -18.65
C ALA A 24 24.29 -0.35 -17.63
N LEU A 25 24.30 0.99 -17.59
CA LEU A 25 23.38 1.78 -16.75
C LEU A 25 21.92 1.54 -17.10
N MET A 26 21.58 1.50 -18.40
CA MET A 26 20.23 1.23 -18.86
C MET A 26 19.77 -0.18 -18.43
N ARG A 27 20.63 -1.18 -18.56
CA ARG A 27 20.34 -2.54 -18.10
C ARG A 27 20.10 -2.60 -16.59
N GLN A 28 20.91 -1.93 -15.78
CA GLN A 28 20.73 -1.87 -14.32
C GLN A 28 19.41 -1.19 -13.96
N LEU A 29 19.09 -0.09 -14.61
CA LEU A 29 17.79 0.61 -14.43
C LEU A 29 16.62 -0.30 -14.78
N LEU A 30 16.67 -1.01 -15.91
CA LEU A 30 15.61 -1.94 -16.31
C LEU A 30 15.43 -3.09 -15.31
N VAL A 31 16.53 -3.69 -14.84
CA VAL A 31 16.49 -4.77 -13.84
C VAL A 31 15.83 -4.32 -12.54
N LEU A 32 16.07 -3.08 -12.12
CA LEU A 32 15.44 -2.51 -10.91
C LEU A 32 13.99 -2.05 -11.16
N ALA A 33 13.69 -1.55 -12.36
CA ALA A 33 12.38 -1.01 -12.70
C ALA A 33 11.34 -2.11 -12.97
N MET A 34 11.73 -3.23 -13.60
CA MET A 34 10.79 -4.30 -13.98
C MET A 34 10.02 -4.90 -12.79
N PRO A 35 10.64 -5.25 -11.65
CA PRO A 35 9.90 -5.73 -10.49
C PRO A 35 8.95 -4.68 -9.91
N VAL A 36 9.34 -3.40 -9.93
CA VAL A 36 8.48 -2.28 -9.47
C VAL A 36 7.27 -2.13 -10.39
N PHE A 37 7.49 -2.21 -11.71
CA PHE A 37 6.40 -2.17 -12.67
C PHE A 37 5.46 -3.37 -12.49
N ALA A 38 6.01 -4.57 -12.29
CA ALA A 38 5.22 -5.76 -12.00
C ALA A 38 4.41 -5.61 -10.69
N GLU A 39 5.01 -5.07 -9.63
CA GLU A 39 4.30 -4.78 -8.37
C GLU A 39 3.08 -3.87 -8.59
N HIS A 40 3.24 -2.78 -9.37
CA HIS A 40 2.13 -1.88 -9.67
C HIS A 40 1.05 -2.53 -10.54
N ALA A 41 1.44 -3.33 -11.53
CA ALA A 41 0.50 -4.08 -12.36
C ALA A 41 -0.31 -5.09 -11.54
N LEU A 42 0.35 -5.82 -10.64
CA LEU A 42 -0.29 -6.74 -9.70
C LEU A 42 -1.27 -6.00 -8.77
N HIS A 43 -0.90 -4.83 -8.27
CA HIS A 43 -1.81 -4.04 -7.44
C HIS A 43 -3.11 -3.65 -8.17
N ILE A 44 -3.04 -3.38 -9.48
CA ILE A 44 -4.22 -3.13 -10.31
C ILE A 44 -5.09 -4.39 -10.43
N LEU A 45 -4.49 -5.58 -10.44
CA LEU A 45 -5.23 -6.86 -10.54
C LEU A 45 -6.16 -7.09 -9.35
N VAL A 46 -5.79 -6.67 -8.12
CA VAL A 46 -6.70 -6.73 -6.96
C VAL A 46 -8.01 -5.98 -7.26
N GLY A 47 -7.89 -4.73 -7.74
CA GLY A 47 -9.06 -3.91 -8.08
C GLY A 47 -9.89 -4.48 -9.24
N TRP A 48 -9.23 -5.07 -10.23
CA TRP A 48 -9.90 -5.74 -11.35
C TRP A 48 -10.65 -6.99 -10.91
N ASN A 49 -10.05 -7.79 -10.02
CA ASN A 49 -10.71 -8.96 -9.44
C ASN A 49 -11.98 -8.57 -8.67
N ASP A 50 -11.89 -7.54 -7.82
CA ASP A 50 -13.03 -7.04 -7.06
C ASP A 50 -14.14 -6.51 -7.98
N THR A 51 -13.79 -5.75 -9.01
CA THR A 51 -14.73 -5.24 -10.01
C THR A 51 -15.36 -6.38 -10.82
N TYR A 52 -14.56 -7.37 -11.24
CA TYR A 52 -15.05 -8.52 -11.96
C TYR A 52 -16.09 -9.30 -11.12
N LEU A 53 -15.76 -9.61 -9.87
CA LEU A 53 -16.66 -10.31 -8.96
C LEU A 53 -17.95 -9.53 -8.71
N ALA A 54 -17.85 -8.21 -8.49
CA ALA A 54 -19.02 -7.36 -8.26
C ALA A 54 -19.99 -7.37 -9.45
N ASN A 55 -19.48 -7.37 -10.70
CA ASN A 55 -20.28 -7.39 -11.91
C ASN A 55 -20.77 -8.79 -12.33
N HIS A 56 -20.28 -9.87 -11.67
CA HIS A 56 -20.63 -11.25 -12.02
C HIS A 56 -21.16 -12.05 -10.83
N ILE A 57 -21.60 -11.39 -9.78
CA ILE A 57 -22.08 -12.03 -8.55
C ILE A 57 -23.23 -13.02 -8.85
N HIS A 58 -24.11 -12.71 -9.79
CA HIS A 58 -25.23 -13.56 -10.18
C HIS A 58 -24.83 -14.86 -10.89
N ARG A 59 -23.72 -14.87 -11.58
CA ARG A 59 -23.37 -15.98 -12.49
C ARG A 59 -23.20 -17.33 -11.77
N TYR A 60 -22.94 -17.28 -10.47
CA TYR A 60 -22.66 -18.44 -9.63
C TYR A 60 -23.60 -18.56 -8.41
N GLN A 61 -24.68 -17.73 -8.36
CA GLN A 61 -25.65 -17.79 -7.28
C GLN A 61 -26.94 -18.44 -7.75
N ILE A 62 -27.27 -19.60 -7.15
CA ILE A 62 -28.54 -20.30 -7.28
C ILE A 62 -29.58 -19.71 -6.29
N ALA A 63 -29.46 -18.48 -5.88
CA ALA A 63 -30.37 -17.89 -4.89
C ALA A 63 -31.23 -16.78 -5.51
N SER A 64 -32.53 -16.93 -5.33
CA SER A 64 -33.64 -16.11 -5.80
C SER A 64 -33.73 -14.70 -5.21
N ASP A 65 -32.76 -14.27 -4.38
CA ASP A 65 -32.92 -13.09 -3.52
C ASP A 65 -32.22 -11.84 -4.06
N TRP A 66 -31.58 -11.92 -5.23
CA TRP A 66 -30.93 -10.79 -5.88
C TRP A 66 -31.69 -10.34 -7.11
N ALA A 67 -32.17 -9.08 -7.12
CA ALA A 67 -32.81 -8.48 -8.27
C ALA A 67 -31.81 -8.22 -9.41
N ARG A 68 -32.25 -8.21 -10.68
CA ARG A 68 -31.40 -7.96 -11.86
C ARG A 68 -30.64 -6.60 -11.86
N GLY A 69 -30.96 -5.68 -10.95
CA GLY A 69 -30.27 -4.39 -10.81
C GLY A 69 -29.07 -4.39 -9.86
N ASP A 70 -28.90 -5.46 -9.08
CA ASP A 70 -27.90 -5.48 -7.99
C ASP A 70 -26.47 -5.60 -8.49
N GLU A 71 -26.22 -6.23 -9.65
CA GLU A 71 -24.90 -6.33 -10.26
C GLU A 71 -24.36 -4.96 -10.70
N THR A 72 -25.21 -4.17 -11.36
CA THR A 72 -24.82 -2.82 -11.77
C THR A 72 -24.57 -1.91 -10.57
N ALA A 73 -25.38 -2.06 -9.51
CA ALA A 73 -25.21 -1.35 -8.26
C ALA A 73 -23.93 -1.78 -7.52
N ALA A 74 -23.64 -3.08 -7.47
CA ALA A 74 -22.42 -3.61 -6.87
C ALA A 74 -21.16 -3.17 -7.64
N GLY A 75 -21.17 -3.26 -8.96
CA GLY A 75 -20.09 -2.80 -9.82
C GLY A 75 -19.84 -1.29 -9.69
N ALA A 76 -20.91 -0.48 -9.67
CA ALA A 76 -20.82 0.96 -9.45
C ALA A 76 -20.25 1.31 -8.08
N ALA A 77 -20.63 0.57 -7.03
CA ALA A 77 -20.10 0.76 -5.68
C ALA A 77 -18.60 0.48 -5.64
N VAL A 78 -18.15 -0.70 -6.12
CA VAL A 78 -16.71 -1.05 -6.12
C VAL A 78 -15.92 -0.05 -6.96
N GLY A 79 -16.38 0.27 -8.18
CA GLY A 79 -15.69 1.21 -9.05
C GLY A 79 -15.53 2.60 -8.43
N THR A 80 -16.58 3.13 -7.81
CA THR A 80 -16.53 4.45 -7.15
C THR A 80 -15.63 4.42 -5.91
N MET A 81 -15.72 3.35 -5.10
CA MET A 81 -14.88 3.22 -3.90
C MET A 81 -13.41 3.01 -4.24
N ALA A 82 -13.09 2.41 -5.39
CA ALA A 82 -11.72 2.28 -5.87
C ALA A 82 -11.03 3.65 -6.02
N TYR A 83 -11.72 4.69 -6.50
CA TYR A 83 -11.15 6.05 -6.57
C TYR A 83 -10.85 6.63 -5.20
N ILE A 84 -11.71 6.39 -4.20
CA ILE A 84 -11.48 6.85 -2.82
C ILE A 84 -10.26 6.16 -2.21
N LEU A 85 -10.16 4.85 -2.37
CA LEU A 85 -9.01 4.07 -1.89
C LEU A 85 -7.73 4.48 -2.60
N TRP A 86 -7.81 4.75 -3.90
CA TRP A 86 -6.68 5.27 -4.66
C TRP A 86 -6.21 6.64 -4.14
N PHE A 87 -7.14 7.56 -3.85
CA PHE A 87 -6.81 8.85 -3.24
C PHE A 87 -6.13 8.70 -1.87
N ILE A 88 -6.60 7.76 -1.02
CA ILE A 88 -5.94 7.40 0.23
C ILE A 88 -4.53 6.86 -0.03
N GLY A 89 -4.36 6.03 -1.04
CA GLY A 89 -3.06 5.50 -1.49
C GLY A 89 -2.07 6.61 -1.84
N LEU A 90 -2.52 7.66 -2.54
CA LEU A 90 -1.70 8.84 -2.85
C LEU A 90 -1.23 9.57 -1.57
N MET A 91 -2.08 9.67 -0.55
CA MET A 91 -1.67 10.28 0.74
C MET A 91 -0.59 9.44 1.43
N VAL A 92 -0.70 8.11 1.37
CA VAL A 92 0.29 7.18 1.93
C VAL A 92 1.60 7.19 1.12
N SER A 93 1.51 7.43 -0.21
CA SER A 93 2.69 7.49 -1.10
C SER A 93 3.67 8.57 -0.69
N ALA A 94 3.20 9.67 -0.11
CA ALA A 94 4.07 10.73 0.42
C ALA A 94 5.04 10.19 1.49
N VAL A 95 4.55 9.34 2.41
CA VAL A 95 5.42 8.69 3.41
C VAL A 95 6.38 7.71 2.73
N GLY A 96 5.89 6.95 1.75
CA GLY A 96 6.68 6.01 0.97
C GLY A 96 7.84 6.67 0.22
N THR A 97 7.55 7.74 -0.53
CA THR A 97 8.54 8.49 -1.33
C THR A 97 9.64 9.10 -0.45
N GLY A 98 9.24 9.72 0.67
CA GLY A 98 10.20 10.25 1.66
C GLY A 98 11.09 9.15 2.23
N SER A 99 10.51 8.00 2.55
CA SER A 99 11.24 6.84 3.08
C SER A 99 12.24 6.27 2.07
N THR A 100 11.79 6.05 0.83
CA THR A 100 12.64 5.56 -0.26
C THR A 100 13.85 6.48 -0.47
N ALA A 101 13.64 7.79 -0.56
CA ALA A 101 14.71 8.76 -0.82
C ALA A 101 15.77 8.79 0.30
N ILE A 102 15.33 8.79 1.57
CA ILE A 102 16.26 8.86 2.70
C ILE A 102 16.99 7.53 2.89
N ILE A 103 16.28 6.40 2.77
CA ILE A 103 16.88 5.07 2.91
C ILE A 103 17.89 4.82 1.80
N ALA A 104 17.58 5.16 0.53
CA ALA A 104 18.51 5.00 -0.58
C ALA A 104 19.81 5.76 -0.37
N ARG A 105 19.73 7.03 0.09
CA ARG A 105 20.91 7.82 0.45
C ARG A 105 21.70 7.20 1.60
N ALA A 106 21.01 6.72 2.64
CA ALA A 106 21.64 6.13 3.81
C ALA A 106 22.33 4.80 3.48
N VAL A 107 21.73 3.97 2.65
CA VAL A 107 22.30 2.69 2.19
C VAL A 107 23.49 2.95 1.26
N GLY A 108 23.38 3.87 0.30
CA GLY A 108 24.47 4.27 -0.59
C GLY A 108 25.67 4.84 0.17
N ALA A 109 25.43 5.61 1.22
CA ALA A 109 26.46 6.12 2.13
C ALA A 109 26.96 5.08 3.16
N LYS A 110 26.49 3.82 3.10
CA LYS A 110 26.81 2.74 4.06
C LYS A 110 26.41 3.04 5.52
N HIS A 111 25.51 3.99 5.75
CA HIS A 111 24.97 4.37 7.06
C HIS A 111 23.78 3.51 7.48
N ARG A 112 23.98 2.20 7.67
CA ARG A 112 22.92 1.24 8.02
C ARG A 112 22.12 1.61 9.27
N ARG A 113 22.75 2.26 10.27
CA ARG A 113 22.04 2.69 11.50
C ARG A 113 20.95 3.72 11.19
N LEU A 114 21.26 4.66 10.30
CA LEU A 114 20.29 5.66 9.86
C LEU A 114 19.17 5.02 9.02
N ALA A 115 19.52 4.17 8.05
CA ALA A 115 18.53 3.46 7.23
C ALA A 115 17.53 2.67 8.09
N ASN A 116 18.02 1.91 9.09
CA ASN A 116 17.17 1.16 10.02
C ASN A 116 16.31 2.05 10.91
N SER A 117 16.82 3.21 11.35
CA SER A 117 16.05 4.16 12.15
C SER A 117 14.93 4.79 11.33
N ILE A 118 15.22 5.20 10.10
CA ILE A 118 14.22 5.76 9.18
C ILE A 118 13.17 4.70 8.85
N CYS A 119 13.56 3.46 8.53
CA CYS A 119 12.64 2.36 8.29
C CYS A 119 11.66 2.18 9.48
N GLY A 120 12.18 2.10 10.72
CA GLY A 120 11.34 1.95 11.90
C GLY A 120 10.34 3.09 12.07
N GLN A 121 10.77 4.33 11.87
CA GLN A 121 9.91 5.50 12.00
C GLN A 121 8.89 5.62 10.87
N SER A 122 9.26 5.23 9.65
CA SER A 122 8.34 5.17 8.51
C SER A 122 7.22 4.16 8.74
N ILE A 123 7.54 2.98 9.28
CA ILE A 123 6.54 1.96 9.64
C ILE A 123 5.62 2.43 10.77
N SER A 124 6.18 3.10 11.79
CA SER A 124 5.35 3.67 12.86
C SER A 124 4.41 4.76 12.34
N LEU A 125 4.91 5.64 11.47
CA LEU A 125 4.08 6.68 10.85
C LEU A 125 2.99 6.06 9.96
N ALA A 126 3.32 5.04 9.16
CA ALA A 126 2.36 4.30 8.34
C ALA A 126 1.25 3.67 9.19
N MET A 127 1.62 3.04 10.31
CA MET A 127 0.64 2.46 11.23
C MET A 127 -0.29 3.53 11.82
N ILE A 128 0.26 4.66 12.29
CA ILE A 128 -0.52 5.77 12.84
C ILE A 128 -1.47 6.34 11.78
N VAL A 129 -0.95 6.65 10.58
CA VAL A 129 -1.74 7.16 9.46
C VAL A 129 -2.83 6.17 9.08
N GLY A 130 -2.49 4.88 8.96
CA GLY A 130 -3.44 3.83 8.61
C GLY A 130 -4.56 3.68 9.64
N VAL A 131 -4.24 3.75 10.92
CA VAL A 131 -5.25 3.72 12.01
C VAL A 131 -6.15 4.96 11.97
N VAL A 132 -5.56 6.15 11.86
CA VAL A 132 -6.32 7.41 11.83
C VAL A 132 -7.25 7.46 10.60
N VAL A 133 -6.71 7.18 9.41
CA VAL A 133 -7.49 7.16 8.17
C VAL A 133 -8.54 6.05 8.22
N GLY A 134 -8.20 4.87 8.77
CA GLY A 134 -9.14 3.77 8.95
C GLY A 134 -10.32 4.15 9.86
N ILE A 135 -10.06 4.78 10.99
CA ILE A 135 -11.11 5.27 11.89
C ILE A 135 -11.99 6.30 11.19
N VAL A 136 -11.37 7.29 10.53
CA VAL A 136 -12.10 8.32 9.78
C VAL A 136 -12.96 7.68 8.68
N MET A 137 -12.39 6.78 7.87
CA MET A 137 -13.13 6.10 6.82
C MET A 137 -14.28 5.24 7.37
N TYR A 138 -14.07 4.53 8.49
CA TYR A 138 -15.11 3.73 9.13
C TYR A 138 -16.29 4.58 9.61
N ILE A 139 -16.02 5.71 10.29
CA ILE A 139 -17.03 6.62 10.83
C ILE A 139 -17.77 7.34 9.69
N PHE A 140 -17.04 7.84 8.71
CA PHE A 140 -17.58 8.65 7.62
C PHE A 140 -17.95 7.83 6.37
N ALA A 141 -17.97 6.50 6.44
CA ALA A 141 -18.33 5.65 5.30
C ALA A 141 -19.72 5.96 4.71
N GLY A 142 -20.70 6.32 5.55
CA GLY A 142 -22.03 6.76 5.11
C GLY A 142 -21.95 8.10 4.34
N PRO A 143 -21.56 9.21 5.01
CA PRO A 143 -21.40 10.51 4.35
C PRO A 143 -20.52 10.47 3.09
N ILE A 144 -19.47 9.66 3.06
CA ILE A 144 -18.64 9.47 1.86
C ILE A 144 -19.47 8.82 0.75
N ALA A 145 -20.20 7.75 1.03
CA ALA A 145 -21.05 7.10 0.06
C ALA A 145 -22.18 8.04 -0.42
N ASP A 146 -22.79 8.84 0.47
CA ASP A 146 -23.80 9.85 0.13
C ASP A 146 -23.28 10.89 -0.87
N SER A 147 -22.02 11.32 -0.70
CA SER A 147 -21.39 12.34 -1.55
C SER A 147 -21.12 11.89 -2.98
N THR A 148 -21.16 10.58 -3.26
CA THR A 148 -20.85 10.02 -4.59
C THR A 148 -22.02 10.03 -5.56
N GLY A 149 -23.22 10.32 -5.10
CA GLY A 149 -24.44 10.32 -5.94
C GLY A 149 -24.85 8.95 -6.47
N LEU A 150 -24.42 7.87 -5.80
CA LEU A 150 -24.80 6.50 -6.14
C LEU A 150 -26.31 6.26 -5.90
N ALA A 151 -26.90 5.35 -6.67
CA ALA A 151 -28.27 4.87 -6.42
C ALA A 151 -28.36 4.25 -5.02
N PRO A 152 -29.56 4.27 -4.37
CA PRO A 152 -29.69 3.81 -2.98
C PRO A 152 -29.14 2.41 -2.71
N GLN A 153 -29.30 1.47 -3.61
CA GLN A 153 -28.75 0.11 -3.47
C GLN A 153 -27.22 0.10 -3.53
N ALA A 154 -26.63 0.85 -4.47
CA ALA A 154 -25.19 0.98 -4.60
C ALA A 154 -24.54 1.71 -3.39
N HIS A 155 -25.28 2.63 -2.78
CA HIS A 155 -24.88 3.33 -1.57
C HIS A 155 -24.63 2.37 -0.40
N ASP A 156 -25.54 1.43 -0.13
CA ASP A 156 -25.40 0.47 0.95
C ASP A 156 -24.20 -0.46 0.74
N TYR A 157 -23.96 -0.89 -0.50
CA TYR A 157 -22.78 -1.65 -0.89
C TYR A 157 -21.50 -0.84 -0.68
N ALA A 158 -21.45 0.41 -1.12
CA ALA A 158 -20.32 1.29 -0.97
C ALA A 158 -19.98 1.53 0.51
N ARG A 159 -20.99 1.80 1.33
CA ARG A 159 -20.82 1.99 2.79
C ARG A 159 -20.26 0.75 3.47
N SER A 160 -20.81 -0.44 3.14
CA SER A 160 -20.34 -1.70 3.70
C SER A 160 -18.90 -2.01 3.28
N TYR A 161 -18.59 -1.82 1.99
CA TYR A 161 -17.26 -2.02 1.43
C TYR A 161 -16.20 -1.14 2.11
N LEU A 162 -16.47 0.16 2.26
CA LEU A 162 -15.57 1.09 2.94
C LEU A 162 -15.32 0.71 4.39
N ARG A 163 -16.35 0.32 5.14
CA ARG A 163 -16.22 -0.09 6.54
C ARG A 163 -15.35 -1.32 6.72
N ILE A 164 -15.53 -2.31 5.85
CA ILE A 164 -14.73 -3.55 5.91
C ILE A 164 -13.28 -3.24 5.58
N LEU A 165 -13.01 -2.48 4.52
CA LEU A 165 -11.65 -2.11 4.12
C LEU A 165 -10.96 -1.18 5.14
N ALA A 166 -11.72 -0.35 5.86
CA ALA A 166 -11.20 0.51 6.92
C ALA A 166 -10.42 -0.28 7.99
N ILE A 167 -10.86 -1.50 8.29
CA ILE A 167 -10.21 -2.40 9.26
C ILE A 167 -8.81 -2.85 8.76
N ALA A 168 -8.66 -3.03 7.47
CA ALA A 168 -7.41 -3.46 6.85
C ALA A 168 -6.42 -2.32 6.59
N LEU A 169 -6.85 -1.05 6.63
CA LEU A 169 -6.02 0.11 6.31
C LEU A 169 -4.70 0.20 7.09
N PRO A 170 -4.64 -0.07 8.40
CA PRO A 170 -3.36 -0.05 9.11
C PRO A 170 -2.34 -1.03 8.55
N PHE A 171 -2.80 -2.20 8.12
CA PHE A 171 -1.94 -3.24 7.57
C PHE A 171 -1.53 -2.92 6.12
N SER A 172 -2.45 -2.44 5.30
CA SER A 172 -2.15 -2.04 3.92
C SER A 172 -1.17 -0.87 3.88
N THR A 173 -1.33 0.15 4.73
CA THR A 173 -0.39 1.28 4.81
C THR A 173 1.00 0.83 5.24
N VAL A 174 1.09 -0.09 6.22
CA VAL A 174 2.37 -0.70 6.60
C VAL A 174 2.99 -1.46 5.43
N MET A 175 2.21 -2.25 4.69
CA MET A 175 2.68 -2.97 3.52
C MET A 175 3.27 -2.00 2.46
N PHE A 176 2.55 -0.95 2.09
CA PHE A 176 3.00 0.01 1.07
C PHE A 176 4.25 0.76 1.48
N VAL A 177 4.35 1.20 2.74
CA VAL A 177 5.53 1.90 3.23
C VAL A 177 6.71 0.94 3.41
N ALA A 178 6.47 -0.31 3.82
CA ALA A 178 7.51 -1.35 3.88
C ALA A 178 8.08 -1.66 2.48
N ASN A 179 7.22 -1.78 1.46
CA ASN A 179 7.63 -1.92 0.07
C ASN A 179 8.52 -0.74 -0.36
N SER A 180 8.14 0.48 0.01
CA SER A 180 8.92 1.69 -0.28
C SER A 180 10.28 1.69 0.43
N CYS A 181 10.35 1.22 1.67
CA CYS A 181 11.62 1.06 2.40
C CYS A 181 12.55 0.03 1.74
N LEU A 182 12.00 -1.11 1.30
CA LEU A 182 12.75 -2.15 0.60
C LEU A 182 13.27 -1.66 -0.76
N ARG A 183 12.42 -0.96 -1.53
CA ARG A 183 12.84 -0.33 -2.80
C ARG A 183 13.97 0.69 -2.56
N GLY A 184 13.86 1.51 -1.53
CA GLY A 184 14.92 2.44 -1.13
C GLY A 184 16.23 1.73 -0.74
N ALA A 185 16.14 0.51 -0.22
CA ALA A 185 17.29 -0.33 0.09
C ALA A 185 17.86 -1.10 -1.12
N GLY A 186 17.23 -1.00 -2.29
CA GLY A 186 17.62 -1.71 -3.52
C GLY A 186 16.97 -3.08 -3.70
N ASP A 187 16.10 -3.50 -2.78
CA ASP A 187 15.34 -4.75 -2.91
C ASP A 187 13.97 -4.46 -3.54
N THR A 188 13.86 -4.62 -4.84
CA THR A 188 12.61 -4.43 -5.60
C THR A 188 11.87 -5.74 -5.82
N LEU A 189 12.53 -6.88 -5.63
CA LEU A 189 11.95 -8.20 -5.87
C LEU A 189 11.02 -8.64 -4.74
N THR A 190 11.41 -8.39 -3.49
CA THR A 190 10.60 -8.77 -2.32
C THR A 190 9.22 -8.12 -2.31
N PRO A 191 9.05 -6.80 -2.58
CA PRO A 191 7.74 -6.18 -2.78
C PRO A 191 6.91 -6.86 -3.88
N ALA A 192 7.49 -7.13 -5.04
CA ALA A 192 6.79 -7.78 -6.15
C ALA A 192 6.31 -9.20 -5.80
N ILE A 193 7.13 -10.01 -5.13
CA ILE A 193 6.73 -11.35 -4.65
C ILE A 193 5.60 -11.25 -3.64
N THR A 194 5.67 -10.28 -2.72
CA THR A 194 4.60 -10.07 -1.73
C THR A 194 3.28 -9.73 -2.42
N MET A 195 3.30 -8.90 -3.47
CA MET A 195 2.08 -8.59 -4.22
C MET A 195 1.51 -9.80 -4.93
N ILE A 196 2.33 -10.69 -5.49
CA ILE A 196 1.85 -11.97 -6.05
C ILE A 196 1.11 -12.78 -4.99
N VAL A 197 1.65 -12.87 -3.78
CA VAL A 197 1.00 -13.59 -2.67
C VAL A 197 -0.32 -12.90 -2.26
N VAL A 198 -0.33 -11.57 -2.19
CA VAL A 198 -1.53 -10.78 -1.90
C VAL A 198 -2.61 -11.03 -2.96
N ASP A 199 -2.28 -11.03 -4.25
CA ASP A 199 -3.23 -11.29 -5.34
C ASP A 199 -3.82 -12.70 -5.26
N ILE A 200 -2.99 -13.71 -4.97
CA ILE A 200 -3.45 -15.09 -4.82
C ILE A 200 -4.42 -15.19 -3.62
N ILE A 201 -4.09 -14.59 -2.48
CA ILE A 201 -4.93 -14.57 -1.29
C ILE A 201 -6.23 -13.79 -1.59
N ASN A 202 -6.15 -12.61 -2.20
CA ASN A 202 -7.32 -11.83 -2.58
C ASN A 202 -8.26 -12.65 -3.46
N MET A 203 -7.76 -13.20 -4.56
CA MET A 203 -8.56 -14.00 -5.47
C MET A 203 -9.22 -15.18 -4.75
N ALA A 204 -8.45 -15.97 -3.99
CA ALA A 204 -8.95 -17.14 -3.30
C ALA A 204 -10.04 -16.79 -2.27
N PHE A 205 -9.80 -15.81 -1.40
CA PHE A 205 -10.75 -15.45 -0.35
C PHE A 205 -11.93 -14.63 -0.86
N SER A 206 -11.75 -13.74 -1.84
CA SER A 206 -12.86 -13.01 -2.45
C SER A 206 -13.83 -13.97 -3.12
N PHE A 207 -13.36 -14.95 -3.89
CA PHE A 207 -14.23 -15.97 -4.46
C PHE A 207 -14.87 -16.86 -3.38
N ALA A 208 -14.09 -17.38 -2.45
CA ALA A 208 -14.56 -18.30 -1.44
C ALA A 208 -15.63 -17.67 -0.53
N LEU A 209 -15.44 -16.42 -0.09
CA LEU A 209 -16.37 -15.70 0.78
C LEU A 209 -17.60 -15.16 0.01
N THR A 210 -17.42 -14.77 -1.25
CA THR A 210 -18.57 -14.32 -2.06
C THR A 210 -19.54 -15.45 -2.34
N TYR A 211 -19.03 -16.63 -2.69
CA TYR A 211 -19.86 -17.76 -3.10
C TYR A 211 -20.09 -18.83 -2.02
N GLY A 212 -19.39 -18.73 -0.88
CA GLY A 212 -19.50 -19.71 0.21
C GLY A 212 -18.81 -21.02 -0.09
N TRP A 213 -17.64 -21.00 -0.80
CA TRP A 213 -16.85 -22.19 -1.08
C TRP A 213 -16.05 -22.66 0.15
N PHE A 214 -15.66 -23.93 0.16
CA PHE A 214 -14.84 -24.52 1.21
C PHE A 214 -15.42 -24.41 2.63
N TYR A 215 -16.75 -24.54 2.78
CA TYR A 215 -17.46 -24.40 4.06
C TYR A 215 -17.39 -23.00 4.70
N LEU A 216 -16.92 -22.00 3.95
CA LEU A 216 -16.92 -20.62 4.41
C LEU A 216 -18.32 -20.00 4.30
N PRO A 217 -18.65 -19.01 5.16
CA PRO A 217 -19.94 -18.34 5.08
C PRO A 217 -20.11 -17.62 3.74
N LYS A 218 -21.27 -17.72 3.15
CA LYS A 218 -21.63 -16.99 1.95
C LYS A 218 -21.96 -15.54 2.30
N LEU A 219 -21.02 -14.63 2.07
CA LEU A 219 -21.16 -13.21 2.40
C LEU A 219 -21.62 -12.34 1.23
N GLY A 220 -21.77 -12.92 0.03
CA GLY A 220 -22.16 -12.16 -1.16
C GLY A 220 -21.20 -11.01 -1.45
N PHE A 221 -21.74 -9.81 -1.67
CA PHE A 221 -20.94 -8.63 -1.95
C PHE A 221 -19.87 -8.33 -0.87
N ASN A 222 -20.22 -8.50 0.40
CA ASN A 222 -19.28 -8.27 1.49
C ASN A 222 -18.09 -9.24 1.46
N GLY A 223 -18.25 -10.41 0.81
CA GLY A 223 -17.17 -11.37 0.60
C GLY A 223 -16.00 -10.79 -0.20
N ILE A 224 -16.29 -9.93 -1.17
CA ILE A 224 -15.27 -9.22 -1.97
C ILE A 224 -14.42 -8.33 -1.04
N ALA A 225 -15.08 -7.48 -0.25
CA ALA A 225 -14.39 -6.58 0.68
C ALA A 225 -13.56 -7.33 1.75
N TRP A 226 -14.11 -8.43 2.29
CA TRP A 226 -13.38 -9.26 3.25
C TRP A 226 -12.19 -9.99 2.61
N GLY A 227 -12.32 -10.50 1.39
CA GLY A 227 -11.21 -11.11 0.66
C GLY A 227 -10.06 -10.15 0.46
N THR A 228 -10.35 -8.93 0.02
CA THR A 228 -9.35 -7.85 -0.14
C THR A 228 -8.74 -7.43 1.20
N SER A 229 -9.55 -7.33 2.26
CA SER A 229 -9.06 -7.00 3.60
C SER A 229 -8.12 -8.07 4.15
N ILE A 230 -8.47 -9.35 4.02
CA ILE A 230 -7.61 -10.48 4.43
C ILE A 230 -6.29 -10.46 3.65
N ALA A 231 -6.34 -10.22 2.35
CA ALA A 231 -5.14 -10.15 1.51
C ALA A 231 -4.19 -9.02 1.94
N TYR A 232 -4.72 -7.82 2.21
CA TYR A 232 -3.91 -6.70 2.68
C TYR A 232 -3.38 -6.88 4.09
N VAL A 233 -4.15 -7.50 4.99
CA VAL A 233 -3.65 -7.88 6.32
C VAL A 233 -2.51 -8.87 6.18
N ALA A 234 -2.66 -9.91 5.37
CA ALA A 234 -1.60 -10.89 5.12
C ALA A 234 -0.34 -10.22 4.52
N GLY A 235 -0.51 -9.36 3.51
CA GLY A 235 0.59 -8.61 2.92
C GLY A 235 1.32 -7.71 3.92
N GLY A 236 0.57 -7.00 4.77
CA GLY A 236 1.13 -6.16 5.84
C GLY A 236 1.94 -6.98 6.86
N VAL A 237 1.40 -8.11 7.28
CA VAL A 237 2.10 -9.03 8.21
C VAL A 237 3.35 -9.63 7.56
N ILE A 238 3.27 -10.09 6.31
CA ILE A 238 4.42 -10.62 5.57
C ILE A 238 5.53 -9.58 5.49
N GLN A 239 5.22 -8.37 5.06
CA GLN A 239 6.22 -7.30 4.92
C GLN A 239 6.80 -6.87 6.27
N PHE A 240 5.99 -6.84 7.32
CA PHE A 240 6.47 -6.56 8.67
C PHE A 240 7.47 -7.63 9.14
N ILE A 241 7.18 -8.91 8.91
CA ILE A 241 8.09 -10.02 9.22
C ILE A 241 9.37 -9.93 8.39
N VAL A 242 9.27 -9.67 7.09
CA VAL A 242 10.42 -9.50 6.18
C VAL A 242 11.36 -8.41 6.70
N LEU A 243 10.83 -7.27 7.15
CA LEU A 243 11.64 -6.20 7.71
C LEU A 243 12.27 -6.57 9.06
N ILE A 244 11.59 -7.34 9.92
CA ILE A 244 12.17 -7.84 11.18
C ILE A 244 13.33 -8.81 10.93
N VAL A 245 13.15 -9.73 9.99
CA VAL A 245 14.21 -10.68 9.59
C VAL A 245 15.40 -9.92 9.01
N GLY A 246 15.12 -8.86 8.26
CA GLY A 246 16.11 -8.01 7.60
C GLY A 246 16.37 -8.44 6.15
N ARG A 247 16.17 -7.51 5.22
CA ARG A 247 16.36 -7.72 3.79
C ARG A 247 16.90 -6.42 3.14
N GLY A 248 17.60 -6.53 2.01
CA GLY A 248 18.13 -5.36 1.31
C GLY A 248 19.14 -4.53 2.11
N GLY A 249 19.72 -5.07 3.18
CA GLY A 249 20.65 -4.35 4.05
C GLY A 249 19.96 -3.45 5.09
N ILE A 250 18.63 -3.49 5.19
CA ILE A 250 17.83 -2.83 6.24
C ILE A 250 17.18 -3.87 7.16
N ARG A 251 16.99 -3.48 8.42
CA ARG A 251 16.31 -4.32 9.41
C ARG A 251 15.49 -3.44 10.35
N LEU A 252 14.25 -3.88 10.58
CA LEU A 252 13.36 -3.24 11.55
C LEU A 252 13.74 -3.66 12.97
N PHE A 253 14.01 -2.68 13.81
CA PHE A 253 14.20 -2.87 15.25
C PHE A 253 13.04 -2.22 15.99
N LEU A 254 12.27 -3.01 16.72
CA LEU A 254 11.07 -2.52 17.43
C LEU A 254 11.36 -1.35 18.37
N HIS A 255 12.53 -1.35 19.05
CA HIS A 255 12.94 -0.25 19.92
C HIS A 255 13.23 1.07 19.16
N ARG A 256 13.40 1.03 17.82
CA ARG A 256 13.62 2.22 16.97
C ARG A 256 12.35 2.70 16.28
N MET A 257 11.22 2.10 16.56
CA MET A 257 9.92 2.53 16.07
C MET A 257 9.38 3.77 16.80
N GLN A 258 10.03 4.19 17.91
CA GLN A 258 9.62 5.39 18.61
C GLN A 258 9.70 6.61 17.69
N PRO A 259 8.61 7.36 17.51
CA PRO A 259 8.57 8.49 16.59
C PRO A 259 9.48 9.62 17.12
N HIS A 260 10.49 9.98 16.35
CA HIS A 260 11.34 11.13 16.63
C HIS A 260 10.94 12.27 15.70
N TRP A 261 10.40 13.35 16.26
CA TRP A 261 9.86 14.49 15.52
C TRP A 261 10.79 15.03 14.43
N HIS A 262 12.10 15.07 14.69
CA HIS A 262 13.08 15.53 13.72
C HIS A 262 13.09 14.68 12.43
N ASN A 263 13.06 13.37 12.57
CA ASN A 263 13.08 12.45 11.41
C ASN A 263 11.72 12.43 10.71
N LEU A 264 10.60 12.51 11.46
CA LEU A 264 9.26 12.63 10.89
C LEU A 264 9.11 13.90 10.06
N LYS A 265 9.58 15.05 10.57
CA LYS A 265 9.59 16.31 9.82
C LYS A 265 10.39 16.19 8.53
N ARG A 266 11.55 15.51 8.58
CA ARG A 266 12.39 15.27 7.39
C ARG A 266 11.73 14.36 6.38
N LEU A 267 11.08 13.28 6.82
CA LEU A 267 10.28 12.37 5.98
C LEU A 267 9.17 13.12 5.26
N LEU A 268 8.38 13.90 5.99
CA LEU A 268 7.28 14.68 5.43
C LEU A 268 7.77 15.80 4.52
N LYS A 269 8.87 16.49 4.86
CA LYS A 269 9.43 17.56 4.03
C LYS A 269 9.87 17.07 2.64
N ILE A 270 10.33 15.82 2.53
CA ILE A 270 10.73 15.22 1.26
C ILE A 270 9.52 14.55 0.59
N GLY A 271 8.69 13.88 1.37
CA GLY A 271 7.59 13.08 0.86
C GLY A 271 6.38 13.91 0.38
N LEU A 272 6.02 15.01 1.07
CA LEU A 272 4.88 15.83 0.69
C LEU A 272 5.01 16.45 -0.70
N PRO A 273 6.14 17.05 -1.10
CA PRO A 273 6.32 17.52 -2.48
C PRO A 273 6.25 16.39 -3.50
N GLY A 274 6.79 15.20 -3.18
CA GLY A 274 6.71 14.02 -4.05
C GLY A 274 5.28 13.53 -4.21
N GLY A 275 4.54 13.37 -3.12
CA GLY A 275 3.12 13.00 -3.16
C GLY A 275 2.23 14.04 -3.85
N ALA A 276 2.55 15.34 -3.71
CA ALA A 276 1.86 16.40 -4.44
C ALA A 276 2.16 16.35 -5.95
N ALA A 277 3.37 16.02 -6.35
CA ALA A 277 3.73 15.82 -7.75
C ALA A 277 2.97 14.61 -8.35
N ASP A 278 2.83 13.51 -7.59
CA ASP A 278 2.03 12.36 -7.99
C ASP A 278 0.56 12.78 -8.22
N LEU A 279 -0.02 13.58 -7.30
CA LEU A 279 -1.39 14.11 -7.46
C LEU A 279 -1.54 14.96 -8.72
N LEU A 280 -0.62 15.90 -8.96
CA LEU A 280 -0.67 16.78 -10.13
C LEU A 280 -0.51 16.00 -11.45
N HIS A 281 0.30 14.95 -11.47
CA HIS A 281 0.49 14.12 -12.65
C HIS A 281 -0.80 13.38 -13.06
N TRP A 282 -1.67 13.05 -12.11
CA TRP A 282 -2.92 12.33 -12.38
C TRP A 282 -4.13 13.27 -12.61
N THR A 283 -4.01 14.55 -12.33
CA THR A 283 -5.07 15.55 -12.56
C THR A 283 -4.86 16.34 -13.86
N ALA A 284 -3.71 16.18 -14.50
CA ALA A 284 -3.39 16.79 -15.81
C ALA A 284 -3.65 15.81 -16.95
#